data_9bb94830dbf8376c981c063b38bbed3f
#
_entry.id   9bb94830dbf8376c981c063b38bbed3f
#
_cell.length_a   1.000
_cell.length_b   1.000
_cell.length_c   1.000
_cell.angle_alpha   90.00
_cell.angle_beta   90.00
_cell.angle_gamma   90.00
#
_symmetry.space_group_name_H-M   'P 1'
#
loop_
_entity.id
_entity.type
_entity.pdbx_description
1 polymer ?
#
loop_
_entity_poly.entity_id
_entity_poly.type
_entity_poly.pdbx_seq_one_letter_code
_entity_poly.pdbx_strand_id
1 'polypeptide(L)'
;MVQKKLLMIVNPTAGRSKPRGPLFDAAALFSQAGYLLSIRQTESPGDAIKIAAECGEDTDVVVAVGGDGTLNQTISGLMSLEQRPLLGYLPRGSTNDFAASLHISSDPAAAADQILHGQRRALDIGRWNERYFVYVASFGAFTRSSYTAPQAAKNALGHLAYILEGMKDLNSLRPYQIRLTADGEVLDGSYLFGAVCNSTSIGGLMKLNPERVVLDDGKFELLLIPSPRTPQDLQNLVLALLNQQYDREGLVFRHVSSLHLETQ
;
A
#
# COMPACT_ATOMS: atom_id res chain seq x y z
N MET A 1 -1.92 38.40 -3.45
CA MET A 1 -1.46 37.02 -3.15
C MET A 1 -2.17 36.09 -4.10
N VAL A 2 -1.46 35.19 -4.77
CA VAL A 2 -2.09 34.17 -5.63
C VAL A 2 -2.77 33.16 -4.71
N GLN A 3 -4.04 32.89 -4.95
CA GLN A 3 -4.82 31.94 -4.16
C GLN A 3 -4.30 30.51 -4.45
N LYS A 4 -3.96 29.76 -3.40
CA LYS A 4 -3.51 28.37 -3.52
C LYS A 4 -4.64 27.46 -3.99
N LYS A 5 -4.31 26.53 -4.89
CA LYS A 5 -5.26 25.58 -5.48
C LYS A 5 -5.12 24.20 -4.84
N LEU A 6 -6.24 23.58 -4.52
CA LEU A 6 -6.28 22.21 -3.99
C LEU A 6 -7.25 21.37 -4.81
N LEU A 7 -6.78 20.21 -5.28
CA LEU A 7 -7.57 19.24 -6.01
C LEU A 7 -7.85 18.00 -5.13
N MET A 8 -9.11 17.69 -4.88
CA MET A 8 -9.52 16.42 -4.28
C MET A 8 -9.90 15.42 -5.38
N ILE A 9 -9.22 14.28 -5.43
CA ILE A 9 -9.55 13.15 -6.29
C ILE A 9 -10.29 12.11 -5.46
N VAL A 10 -11.59 11.99 -5.68
CA VAL A 10 -12.49 11.22 -4.82
C VAL A 10 -12.92 9.93 -5.50
N ASN A 11 -12.63 8.79 -4.88
CA ASN A 11 -13.24 7.52 -5.28
C ASN A 11 -14.58 7.34 -4.52
N PRO A 12 -15.72 7.49 -5.20
CA PRO A 12 -17.03 7.45 -4.55
C PRO A 12 -17.42 6.03 -4.08
N THR A 13 -16.73 5.01 -4.56
CA THR A 13 -16.99 3.61 -4.19
C THR A 13 -16.16 3.16 -3.00
N ALA A 14 -15.08 3.89 -2.65
CA ALA A 14 -14.27 3.59 -1.50
C ALA A 14 -15.05 3.87 -0.20
N GLY A 15 -15.08 2.87 0.70
CA GLY A 15 -15.80 3.00 1.96
C GLY A 15 -17.29 3.26 1.81
N ARG A 16 -17.97 2.54 0.91
CA ARG A 16 -19.43 2.68 0.66
C ARG A 16 -20.28 2.65 1.92
N SER A 17 -19.87 1.96 2.96
CA SER A 17 -20.53 1.91 4.26
C SER A 17 -20.24 3.12 5.16
N LYS A 18 -19.32 4.02 4.78
CA LYS A 18 -18.92 5.16 5.59
C LYS A 18 -19.77 6.39 5.23
N PRO A 19 -20.21 7.19 6.23
CA PRO A 19 -20.95 8.43 6.00
C PRO A 19 -20.19 9.39 5.08
N ARG A 20 -20.91 10.13 4.23
CA ARG A 20 -20.30 11.13 3.32
C ARG A 20 -20.12 12.49 3.99
N GLY A 21 -20.88 12.80 5.04
CA GLY A 21 -20.85 14.08 5.78
C GLY A 21 -19.42 14.50 6.15
N PRO A 22 -18.60 13.67 6.78
CA PRO A 22 -17.24 14.03 7.17
C PRO A 22 -16.30 14.45 6.02
N LEU A 23 -16.61 14.11 4.76
CA LEU A 23 -15.86 14.64 3.60
C LEU A 23 -16.18 16.11 3.33
N PHE A 24 -17.41 16.54 3.59
CA PHE A 24 -17.77 17.95 3.50
C PHE A 24 -17.09 18.78 4.57
N ASP A 25 -16.93 18.21 5.78
CA ASP A 25 -16.18 18.86 6.86
C ASP A 25 -14.71 19.05 6.48
N ALA A 26 -14.08 18.02 5.91
CA ALA A 26 -12.71 18.12 5.39
C ALA A 26 -12.61 19.18 4.26
N ALA A 27 -13.54 19.19 3.31
CA ALA A 27 -13.59 20.18 2.25
C ALA A 27 -13.78 21.61 2.78
N ALA A 28 -14.63 21.80 3.82
CA ALA A 28 -14.83 23.07 4.48
C ALA A 28 -13.53 23.56 5.15
N LEU A 29 -12.76 22.69 5.81
CA LEU A 29 -11.46 23.04 6.40
C LEU A 29 -10.48 23.56 5.35
N PHE A 30 -10.36 22.90 4.19
CA PHE A 30 -9.50 23.37 3.10
C PHE A 30 -9.94 24.73 2.56
N SER A 31 -11.26 24.93 2.39
CA SER A 31 -11.81 26.21 1.94
C SER A 31 -11.56 27.33 2.96
N GLN A 32 -11.77 27.07 4.26
CA GLN A 32 -11.50 28.02 5.36
C GLN A 32 -10.02 28.37 5.46
N ALA A 33 -9.13 27.43 5.13
CA ALA A 33 -7.69 27.67 5.02
C ALA A 33 -7.28 28.50 3.78
N GLY A 34 -8.26 28.94 2.97
CA GLY A 34 -8.04 29.83 1.83
C GLY A 34 -7.70 29.15 0.51
N TYR A 35 -7.82 27.82 0.42
CA TYR A 35 -7.61 27.11 -0.84
C TYR A 35 -8.80 27.27 -1.81
N LEU A 36 -8.48 27.46 -3.10
CA LEU A 36 -9.44 27.26 -4.18
C LEU A 36 -9.59 25.75 -4.38
N LEU A 37 -10.73 25.21 -3.94
CA LEU A 37 -10.98 23.78 -3.91
C LEU A 37 -11.64 23.30 -5.21
N SER A 38 -11.05 22.31 -5.87
CA SER A 38 -11.64 21.53 -6.94
C SER A 38 -11.85 20.08 -6.51
N ILE A 39 -13.00 19.50 -6.83
CA ILE A 39 -13.33 18.11 -6.51
C ILE A 39 -13.62 17.36 -7.81
N ARG A 40 -12.87 16.28 -8.06
CA ARG A 40 -13.06 15.38 -9.18
C ARG A 40 -13.33 13.97 -8.70
N GLN A 41 -14.38 13.36 -9.18
CA GLN A 41 -14.73 11.98 -8.87
C GLN A 41 -14.18 11.03 -9.93
N THR A 42 -13.76 9.85 -9.49
CA THR A 42 -13.42 8.75 -10.39
C THR A 42 -14.69 7.99 -10.74
N GLU A 43 -14.84 7.63 -12.01
CA GLU A 43 -15.98 6.88 -12.55
C GLU A 43 -15.59 5.43 -12.86
N SER A 44 -14.30 5.23 -13.20
CA SER A 44 -13.76 3.93 -13.60
C SER A 44 -12.33 3.70 -13.08
N PRO A 45 -11.84 2.44 -13.09
CA PRO A 45 -10.45 2.14 -12.79
C PRO A 45 -9.48 2.90 -13.72
N GLY A 46 -8.48 3.54 -13.14
CA GLY A 46 -7.50 4.34 -13.86
C GLY A 46 -7.83 5.84 -13.99
N ASP A 47 -9.04 6.27 -13.65
CA ASP A 47 -9.40 7.69 -13.71
C ASP A 47 -8.58 8.56 -12.78
N ALA A 48 -8.23 8.06 -11.59
CA ALA A 48 -7.39 8.82 -10.66
C ALA A 48 -6.00 9.11 -11.27
N ILE A 49 -5.45 8.22 -12.10
CA ILE A 49 -4.21 8.45 -12.86
C ILE A 49 -4.39 9.62 -13.81
N LYS A 50 -5.45 9.58 -14.62
CA LYS A 50 -5.73 10.62 -15.64
C LYS A 50 -5.97 11.98 -14.99
N ILE A 51 -6.84 12.03 -13.98
CA ILE A 51 -7.17 13.26 -13.26
C ILE A 51 -5.93 13.88 -12.64
N ALA A 52 -5.07 13.05 -12.00
CA ALA A 52 -3.84 13.52 -11.40
C ALA A 52 -2.83 14.05 -12.43
N ALA A 53 -2.70 13.38 -13.58
CA ALA A 53 -1.83 13.80 -14.66
C ALA A 53 -2.32 15.08 -15.37
N GLU A 54 -3.63 15.22 -15.59
CA GLU A 54 -4.20 16.34 -16.34
C GLU A 54 -4.39 17.61 -15.49
N CYS A 55 -4.72 17.45 -14.21
CA CYS A 55 -5.08 18.57 -13.34
C CYS A 55 -4.06 18.86 -12.24
N GLY A 56 -3.05 17.99 -12.07
CA GLY A 56 -2.09 18.10 -10.96
C GLY A 56 -1.10 19.25 -11.13
N GLU A 57 -0.64 19.52 -12.33
CA GLU A 57 0.40 20.52 -12.60
C GLU A 57 -0.01 21.95 -12.19
N ASP A 58 -1.27 22.28 -12.40
CA ASP A 58 -1.84 23.59 -12.03
C ASP A 58 -2.30 23.69 -10.56
N THR A 59 -1.88 22.77 -9.72
CA THR A 59 -2.39 22.61 -8.36
C THR A 59 -1.24 22.63 -7.34
N ASP A 60 -1.41 23.31 -6.21
CA ASP A 60 -0.42 23.31 -5.12
C ASP A 60 -0.49 22.03 -4.27
N VAL A 61 -1.69 21.49 -4.10
CA VAL A 61 -1.95 20.30 -3.29
C VAL A 61 -2.95 19.39 -4.00
N VAL A 62 -2.63 18.12 -4.17
CA VAL A 62 -3.56 17.07 -4.59
C VAL A 62 -3.89 16.19 -3.40
N VAL A 63 -5.16 15.95 -3.14
CA VAL A 63 -5.63 15.09 -2.05
C VAL A 63 -6.32 13.87 -2.63
N ALA A 64 -5.71 12.70 -2.41
CA ALA A 64 -6.33 11.41 -2.75
C ALA A 64 -7.37 11.04 -1.68
N VAL A 65 -8.61 10.79 -2.08
CA VAL A 65 -9.71 10.41 -1.19
C VAL A 65 -10.20 9.02 -1.57
N GLY A 66 -9.76 8.01 -0.82
CA GLY A 66 -10.06 6.61 -1.16
C GLY A 66 -9.26 5.62 -0.33
N GLY A 67 -9.08 4.40 -0.86
CA GLY A 67 -8.18 3.39 -0.29
C GLY A 67 -6.78 3.45 -0.90
N ASP A 68 -5.93 2.49 -0.51
CA ASP A 68 -4.54 2.38 -0.98
C ASP A 68 -4.44 2.32 -2.52
N GLY A 69 -5.42 1.70 -3.19
CA GLY A 69 -5.50 1.67 -4.65
C GLY A 69 -5.75 3.04 -5.28
N THR A 70 -6.61 3.87 -4.68
CA THR A 70 -6.87 5.24 -5.16
C THR A 70 -5.62 6.11 -4.94
N LEU A 71 -4.97 6.00 -3.80
CA LEU A 71 -3.72 6.68 -3.51
C LEU A 71 -2.65 6.29 -4.55
N ASN A 72 -2.46 5.00 -4.78
CA ASN A 72 -1.47 4.50 -5.73
C ASN A 72 -1.70 5.00 -7.17
N GLN A 73 -2.97 5.03 -7.61
CA GLN A 73 -3.34 5.60 -8.92
C GLN A 73 -3.07 7.10 -8.99
N THR A 74 -3.41 7.85 -7.94
CA THR A 74 -3.13 9.29 -7.87
C THR A 74 -1.63 9.55 -7.97
N ILE A 75 -0.81 8.83 -7.20
CA ILE A 75 0.65 8.93 -7.26
C ILE A 75 1.16 8.59 -8.67
N SER A 76 0.67 7.51 -9.27
CA SER A 76 1.08 7.12 -10.62
C SER A 76 0.83 8.23 -11.65
N GLY A 77 -0.28 8.96 -11.53
CA GLY A 77 -0.54 10.13 -12.36
C GLY A 77 0.42 11.30 -12.07
N LEU A 78 0.66 11.60 -10.80
CA LEU A 78 1.59 12.66 -10.39
C LEU A 78 3.03 12.37 -10.82
N MET A 79 3.43 11.11 -10.93
CA MET A 79 4.79 10.73 -11.36
C MET A 79 5.07 11.06 -12.83
N SER A 80 4.04 11.36 -13.64
CA SER A 80 4.21 11.84 -15.02
C SER A 80 4.50 13.36 -15.12
N LEU A 81 4.33 14.11 -14.02
CA LEU A 81 4.50 15.55 -14.00
C LEU A 81 5.96 15.93 -13.74
N GLU A 82 6.42 17.00 -14.39
CA GLU A 82 7.74 17.59 -14.12
C GLU A 82 7.75 18.30 -12.77
N GLN A 83 6.71 19.10 -12.49
CA GLN A 83 6.51 19.77 -11.20
C GLN A 83 5.35 19.10 -10.45
N ARG A 84 5.68 18.39 -9.40
CA ARG A 84 4.69 17.66 -8.62
C ARG A 84 4.15 18.50 -7.48
N PRO A 85 2.81 18.59 -7.33
CA PRO A 85 2.20 19.21 -6.18
C PRO A 85 2.46 18.39 -4.91
N LEU A 86 2.17 18.99 -3.76
CA LEU A 86 2.11 18.23 -2.52
C LEU A 86 0.96 17.23 -2.57
N LEU A 87 1.17 16.05 -2.00
CA LEU A 87 0.16 15.03 -1.90
C LEU A 87 -0.38 14.93 -0.48
N GLY A 88 -1.70 15.03 -0.34
CA GLY A 88 -2.45 14.68 0.86
C GLY A 88 -3.21 13.36 0.67
N TYR A 89 -3.58 12.72 1.78
CA TYR A 89 -4.37 11.50 1.74
C TYR A 89 -5.48 11.50 2.78
N LEU A 90 -6.72 11.29 2.34
CA LEU A 90 -7.89 11.04 3.17
C LEU A 90 -8.29 9.57 3.05
N PRO A 91 -7.91 8.71 4.01
CA PRO A 91 -8.07 7.27 3.90
C PRO A 91 -9.53 6.84 4.08
N ARG A 92 -10.13 6.26 3.04
CA ARG A 92 -11.50 5.76 3.05
C ARG A 92 -11.65 4.30 2.62
N GLY A 93 -10.56 3.62 2.34
CA GLY A 93 -10.56 2.20 1.99
C GLY A 93 -10.88 1.29 3.17
N SER A 94 -10.83 -0.01 2.91
CA SER A 94 -11.08 -1.05 3.93
C SER A 94 -9.89 -1.24 4.86
N THR A 95 -8.67 -1.19 4.35
CA THR A 95 -7.44 -1.49 5.08
C THR A 95 -6.66 -0.21 5.38
N ASN A 96 -6.34 0.59 4.36
CA ASN A 96 -5.56 1.82 4.44
C ASN A 96 -4.20 1.62 5.14
N ASP A 97 -3.48 0.57 4.73
CA ASP A 97 -2.20 0.17 5.33
C ASP A 97 -1.16 1.29 5.26
N PHE A 98 -1.12 2.01 4.14
CA PHE A 98 -0.18 3.10 3.98
C PHE A 98 -0.49 4.29 4.90
N ALA A 99 -1.79 4.60 5.11
CA ALA A 99 -2.20 5.61 6.09
C ALA A 99 -1.78 5.21 7.51
N ALA A 100 -1.91 3.93 7.86
CA ALA A 100 -1.47 3.42 9.15
C ALA A 100 0.05 3.58 9.35
N SER A 101 0.85 3.31 8.31
CA SER A 101 2.31 3.48 8.35
C SER A 101 2.74 4.93 8.53
N LEU A 102 1.95 5.88 8.03
CA LEU A 102 2.19 7.33 8.16
C LEU A 102 1.46 7.97 9.36
N HIS A 103 0.73 7.20 10.14
CA HIS A 103 -0.11 7.68 11.24
C HIS A 103 -1.15 8.73 10.79
N ILE A 104 -1.68 8.57 9.56
CA ILE A 104 -2.75 9.42 9.06
C ILE A 104 -4.08 8.97 9.67
N SER A 105 -4.84 9.93 10.18
CA SER A 105 -6.14 9.67 10.80
C SER A 105 -7.14 9.07 9.81
N SER A 106 -7.95 8.12 10.27
CA SER A 106 -9.09 7.60 9.50
C SER A 106 -10.32 8.52 9.53
N ASP A 107 -10.32 9.52 10.43
CA ASP A 107 -11.31 10.59 10.44
C ASP A 107 -10.95 11.65 9.40
N PRO A 108 -11.85 11.99 8.45
CA PRO A 108 -11.52 12.90 7.36
C PRO A 108 -11.19 14.33 7.82
N ALA A 109 -11.80 14.83 8.87
CA ALA A 109 -11.53 16.18 9.37
C ALA A 109 -10.14 16.24 10.03
N ALA A 110 -9.81 15.25 10.86
CA ALA A 110 -8.50 15.14 11.47
C ALA A 110 -7.40 14.91 10.42
N ALA A 111 -7.66 14.11 9.37
CA ALA A 111 -6.71 13.92 8.29
C ALA A 111 -6.53 15.21 7.45
N ALA A 112 -7.60 15.98 7.23
CA ALA A 112 -7.51 17.30 6.59
C ALA A 112 -6.68 18.29 7.42
N ASP A 113 -6.83 18.30 8.73
CA ASP A 113 -6.02 19.10 9.65
C ASP A 113 -4.53 18.70 9.57
N GLN A 114 -4.24 17.38 9.52
CA GLN A 114 -2.88 16.87 9.32
C GLN A 114 -2.28 17.34 7.97
N ILE A 115 -3.09 17.41 6.90
CA ILE A 115 -2.65 17.93 5.59
C ILE A 115 -2.33 19.42 5.67
N LEU A 116 -3.13 20.20 6.39
CA LEU A 116 -2.97 21.65 6.51
C LEU A 116 -1.79 22.06 7.40
N HIS A 117 -1.58 21.36 8.50
CA HIS A 117 -0.68 21.78 9.57
C HIS A 117 0.46 20.78 9.86
N GLY A 118 0.41 19.59 9.26
CA GLY A 118 1.40 18.54 9.48
C GLY A 118 2.74 18.82 8.80
N GLN A 119 3.71 17.98 9.11
CA GLN A 119 5.04 18.06 8.49
C GLN A 119 5.05 17.34 7.14
N ARG A 120 5.69 17.94 6.16
CA ARG A 120 5.94 17.32 4.86
C ARG A 120 7.01 16.25 5.01
N ARG A 121 6.81 15.12 4.34
CA ARG A 121 7.77 14.02 4.27
C ARG A 121 8.04 13.64 2.83
N ALA A 122 9.28 13.35 2.51
CA ALA A 122 9.62 12.63 1.30
C ALA A 122 9.22 11.15 1.48
N LEU A 123 8.90 10.48 0.39
CA LEU A 123 8.57 9.06 0.39
C LEU A 123 9.17 8.42 -0.84
N ASP A 124 9.71 7.24 -0.69
CA ASP A 124 10.19 6.45 -1.81
C ASP A 124 9.04 5.88 -2.60
N ILE A 125 9.14 5.94 -3.92
CA ILE A 125 8.17 5.39 -4.85
C ILE A 125 8.84 4.28 -5.66
N GLY A 126 8.28 3.07 -5.55
CA GLY A 126 8.74 1.93 -6.33
C GLY A 126 8.23 1.99 -7.77
N ARG A 127 9.05 1.50 -8.69
CA ARG A 127 8.66 1.29 -10.09
C ARG A 127 8.80 -0.18 -10.45
N TRP A 128 7.69 -0.80 -10.85
CA TRP A 128 7.64 -2.16 -11.35
C TRP A 128 7.31 -2.14 -12.85
N ASN A 129 8.32 -2.33 -13.67
CA ASN A 129 8.24 -2.09 -15.12
C ASN A 129 7.71 -0.66 -15.40
N GLU A 130 6.53 -0.55 -16.01
CA GLU A 130 5.90 0.73 -16.37
C GLU A 130 4.92 1.25 -15.29
N ARG A 131 4.82 0.57 -14.14
CA ARG A 131 3.86 0.92 -13.09
C ARG A 131 4.56 1.39 -11.83
N TYR A 132 4.00 2.41 -11.21
CA TYR A 132 4.45 2.87 -9.90
C TYR A 132 3.68 2.19 -8.78
N PHE A 133 4.33 1.98 -7.66
CA PHE A 133 3.69 1.57 -6.42
C PHE A 133 4.28 2.34 -5.24
N VAL A 134 3.42 2.69 -4.27
CA VAL A 134 3.81 3.47 -3.10
C VAL A 134 3.91 2.60 -1.86
N TYR A 135 3.20 1.47 -1.86
CA TYR A 135 3.02 0.71 -0.65
C TYR A 135 3.45 -0.75 -0.79
N VAL A 136 2.97 -1.48 -1.77
CA VAL A 136 3.36 -2.87 -2.00
C VAL A 136 3.20 -3.32 -3.44
N ALA A 137 4.17 -4.09 -3.94
CA ALA A 137 4.05 -4.97 -5.08
C ALA A 137 4.25 -6.41 -4.61
N SER A 138 3.33 -7.32 -4.92
CA SER A 138 3.36 -8.69 -4.41
C SER A 138 2.86 -9.73 -5.42
N PHE A 139 3.31 -10.96 -5.24
CA PHE A 139 2.86 -12.12 -6.00
C PHE A 139 2.58 -13.31 -5.07
N GLY A 140 1.89 -14.31 -5.60
CA GLY A 140 1.70 -15.61 -4.95
C GLY A 140 0.46 -15.71 -4.08
N ALA A 141 0.54 -16.56 -3.07
CA ALA A 141 -0.52 -16.79 -2.11
C ALA A 141 -0.91 -15.47 -1.42
N PHE A 142 -2.16 -15.37 -0.96
CA PHE A 142 -2.71 -14.18 -0.29
C PHE A 142 -3.06 -12.99 -1.20
N THR A 143 -2.53 -12.89 -2.43
CA THR A 143 -2.82 -11.76 -3.31
C THR A 143 -4.27 -11.74 -3.82
N ARG A 144 -4.90 -12.91 -4.01
CA ARG A 144 -6.30 -13.02 -4.44
C ARG A 144 -7.31 -12.87 -3.30
N SER A 145 -6.99 -13.32 -2.09
CA SER A 145 -7.89 -13.30 -0.95
C SER A 145 -8.10 -11.90 -0.36
N SER A 146 -7.16 -10.97 -0.57
CA SER A 146 -7.30 -9.56 -0.17
C SER A 146 -8.54 -8.89 -0.78
N TYR A 147 -9.00 -9.36 -1.96
CA TYR A 147 -10.14 -8.78 -2.67
C TYR A 147 -11.48 -9.49 -2.40
N THR A 148 -11.49 -10.71 -1.88
CA THR A 148 -12.69 -11.55 -1.80
C THR A 148 -13.05 -12.06 -0.41
N ALA A 149 -12.25 -11.75 0.62
CA ALA A 149 -12.49 -12.27 1.98
C ALA A 149 -13.75 -11.69 2.63
N PRO A 150 -14.59 -12.54 3.27
CA PRO A 150 -15.74 -12.07 4.02
C PRO A 150 -15.38 -11.15 5.17
N GLN A 151 -16.26 -10.20 5.50
CA GLN A 151 -16.10 -9.19 6.54
C GLN A 151 -15.81 -9.77 7.94
N ALA A 152 -16.14 -11.05 8.19
CA ALA A 152 -15.91 -11.74 9.47
C ALA A 152 -14.43 -12.15 9.72
N ALA A 153 -13.59 -12.16 8.69
CA ALA A 153 -12.16 -12.48 8.80
C ALA A 153 -11.27 -11.26 9.06
N LYS A 154 -11.84 -10.16 9.54
CA LYS A 154 -11.17 -8.85 9.68
C LYS A 154 -10.13 -8.73 10.78
N ASN A 155 -9.96 -9.73 11.63
CA ASN A 155 -8.81 -9.78 12.51
C ASN A 155 -7.65 -10.39 11.73
N ALA A 156 -6.57 -9.63 11.54
CA ALA A 156 -5.39 -10.04 10.77
C ALA A 156 -4.88 -11.44 11.18
N LEU A 157 -4.90 -11.75 12.48
CA LEU A 157 -4.59 -13.09 13.01
C LEU A 157 -5.59 -14.17 12.54
N GLY A 158 -6.89 -13.87 12.52
CA GLY A 158 -7.93 -14.83 12.10
C GLY A 158 -7.86 -15.11 10.61
N HIS A 159 -7.51 -14.11 9.80
CA HIS A 159 -7.36 -14.28 8.35
C HIS A 159 -6.10 -15.09 8.00
N LEU A 160 -4.96 -14.78 8.64
CA LEU A 160 -3.74 -15.57 8.46
C LEU A 160 -3.97 -17.03 8.93
N ALA A 161 -4.59 -17.22 10.10
CA ALA A 161 -4.94 -18.55 10.60
C ALA A 161 -5.91 -19.29 9.67
N TYR A 162 -6.91 -18.62 9.10
CA TYR A 162 -7.86 -19.20 8.12
C TYR A 162 -7.15 -19.62 6.82
N ILE A 163 -6.26 -18.79 6.31
CA ILE A 163 -5.47 -19.10 5.12
C ILE A 163 -4.56 -20.30 5.40
N LEU A 164 -3.95 -20.34 6.57
CA LEU A 164 -3.06 -21.42 7.01
C LEU A 164 -3.82 -22.71 7.31
N GLU A 165 -5.05 -22.61 7.80
CA GLU A 165 -5.93 -23.75 7.96
C GLU A 165 -6.36 -24.36 6.63
N GLY A 166 -6.56 -23.52 5.60
CA GLY A 166 -6.75 -23.92 4.22
C GLY A 166 -5.52 -24.56 3.56
N MET A 167 -4.33 -24.34 4.12
CA MET A 167 -3.05 -24.89 3.66
C MET A 167 -2.66 -26.23 4.34
N LYS A 168 -3.55 -26.88 5.08
CA LYS A 168 -3.28 -28.18 5.74
C LYS A 168 -2.83 -29.26 4.77
N ASP A 169 -3.19 -29.14 3.49
CA ASP A 169 -2.69 -30.00 2.42
C ASP A 169 -1.56 -29.28 1.67
N LEU A 170 -0.31 -29.68 1.96
CA LEU A 170 0.89 -29.17 1.27
C LEU A 170 0.81 -29.39 -0.26
N ASN A 171 0.07 -30.41 -0.73
CA ASN A 171 -0.08 -30.68 -2.15
C ASN A 171 -1.00 -29.67 -2.85
N SER A 172 -1.79 -28.91 -2.09
CA SER A 172 -2.65 -27.85 -2.63
C SER A 172 -1.90 -26.54 -2.86
N LEU A 173 -0.70 -26.39 -2.28
CA LEU A 173 0.12 -25.22 -2.45
C LEU A 173 0.71 -25.17 -3.86
N ARG A 174 0.61 -24.03 -4.51
CA ARG A 174 1.19 -23.80 -5.83
C ARG A 174 2.30 -22.77 -5.69
N PRO A 175 3.54 -23.22 -5.45
CA PRO A 175 4.68 -22.32 -5.38
C PRO A 175 5.07 -21.81 -6.76
N TYR A 176 5.69 -20.66 -6.77
CA TYR A 176 6.32 -20.07 -7.95
C TYR A 176 7.80 -20.39 -7.95
N GLN A 177 8.31 -20.94 -9.05
CA GLN A 177 9.75 -21.05 -9.29
C GLN A 177 10.22 -19.70 -9.77
N ILE A 178 11.08 -19.06 -9.00
CA ILE A 178 11.47 -17.69 -9.24
C ILE A 178 12.99 -17.58 -9.07
N ARG A 179 13.60 -16.91 -10.04
CA ARG A 179 14.93 -16.37 -9.93
C ARG A 179 14.81 -14.86 -9.73
N LEU A 180 15.34 -14.40 -8.61
CA LEU A 180 15.25 -13.01 -8.21
C LEU A 180 16.66 -12.50 -7.94
N THR A 181 17.03 -11.41 -8.63
CA THR A 181 18.29 -10.70 -8.36
C THR A 181 17.97 -9.41 -7.61
N ALA A 182 18.43 -9.31 -6.37
CA ALA A 182 18.21 -8.20 -5.45
C ALA A 182 19.55 -7.52 -5.15
N ASP A 183 19.77 -6.30 -5.62
CA ASP A 183 21.03 -5.55 -5.48
C ASP A 183 22.29 -6.40 -5.83
N GLY A 184 22.16 -7.29 -6.82
CA GLY A 184 23.24 -8.19 -7.28
C GLY A 184 23.29 -9.55 -6.58
N GLU A 185 22.58 -9.77 -5.47
CA GLU A 185 22.41 -11.09 -4.85
C GLU A 185 21.33 -11.90 -5.61
N VAL A 186 21.65 -13.13 -5.97
CA VAL A 186 20.71 -14.03 -6.65
C VAL A 186 20.02 -14.92 -5.63
N LEU A 187 18.71 -14.82 -5.57
CA LEU A 187 17.81 -15.64 -4.76
C LEU A 187 17.02 -16.55 -5.72
N ASP A 188 17.41 -17.82 -5.83
CA ASP A 188 16.77 -18.81 -6.69
C ASP A 188 16.03 -19.82 -5.83
N GLY A 189 14.75 -20.05 -6.10
CA GLY A 189 13.97 -20.96 -5.27
C GLY A 189 12.48 -21.01 -5.57
N SER A 190 11.83 -21.82 -4.75
CA SER A 190 10.40 -22.07 -4.79
C SER A 190 9.73 -21.27 -3.69
N TYR A 191 8.90 -20.30 -4.05
CA TYR A 191 8.27 -19.37 -3.11
C TYR A 191 6.76 -19.43 -3.20
N LEU A 192 6.08 -19.41 -2.05
CA LEU A 192 4.63 -19.29 -1.97
C LEU A 192 4.16 -17.85 -2.13
N PHE A 193 4.96 -16.91 -1.65
CA PHE A 193 4.63 -15.49 -1.63
C PHE A 193 5.90 -14.66 -1.69
N GLY A 194 5.79 -13.53 -2.37
CA GLY A 194 6.80 -12.48 -2.33
C GLY A 194 6.16 -11.10 -2.35
N ALA A 195 6.73 -10.19 -1.59
CA ALA A 195 6.34 -8.78 -1.56
C ALA A 195 7.57 -7.88 -1.50
N VAL A 196 7.47 -6.77 -2.22
CA VAL A 196 8.35 -5.61 -2.09
C VAL A 196 7.49 -4.47 -1.61
N CYS A 197 7.79 -3.91 -0.46
CA CYS A 197 6.95 -2.91 0.16
C CYS A 197 7.76 -1.74 0.75
N ASN A 198 7.08 -0.62 0.89
CA ASN A 198 7.51 0.56 1.64
C ASN A 198 6.42 0.87 2.66
N SER A 199 6.25 -0.02 3.64
CA SER A 199 5.14 0.04 4.59
C SER A 199 5.37 -0.85 5.79
N THR A 200 4.87 -0.46 6.93
CA THR A 200 4.87 -1.27 8.16
C THR A 200 3.77 -2.34 8.19
N SER A 201 2.93 -2.40 7.14
CA SER A 201 1.86 -3.38 7.01
C SER A 201 1.72 -3.85 5.57
N ILE A 202 1.43 -5.13 5.35
CA ILE A 202 1.22 -5.73 4.03
C ILE A 202 -0.17 -6.36 4.00
N GLY A 203 -1.10 -5.74 3.25
CA GLY A 203 -2.45 -6.24 3.01
C GLY A 203 -3.30 -6.35 4.28
N GLY A 204 -2.97 -5.65 5.37
CA GLY A 204 -3.61 -5.79 6.68
C GLY A 204 -3.35 -7.14 7.36
N LEU A 205 -2.49 -7.98 6.78
CA LEU A 205 -2.24 -9.35 7.23
C LEU A 205 -0.91 -9.50 7.95
N MET A 206 0.14 -8.90 7.42
CA MET A 206 1.49 -8.98 7.96
C MET A 206 1.93 -7.59 8.42
N LYS A 207 2.46 -7.52 9.63
CA LYS A 207 3.03 -6.29 10.19
C LYS A 207 4.54 -6.41 10.22
N LEU A 208 5.23 -5.45 9.62
CA LEU A 208 6.67 -5.32 9.73
C LEU A 208 7.02 -4.48 10.97
N ASN A 209 8.16 -4.76 11.59
CA ASN A 209 8.65 -3.94 12.69
C ASN A 209 8.92 -2.51 12.19
N PRO A 210 8.25 -1.47 12.74
CA PRO A 210 8.43 -0.10 12.31
C PRO A 210 9.88 0.41 12.40
N GLU A 211 10.68 -0.14 13.31
CA GLU A 211 12.10 0.23 13.45
C GLU A 211 12.95 -0.23 12.26
N ARG A 212 12.43 -1.15 11.44
CA ARG A 212 13.12 -1.74 10.28
C ARG A 212 12.59 -1.23 8.95
N VAL A 213 11.61 -0.34 8.96
CA VAL A 213 10.99 0.25 7.77
C VAL A 213 11.28 1.74 7.75
N VAL A 214 12.07 2.17 6.77
CA VAL A 214 12.40 3.59 6.56
C VAL A 214 11.82 3.99 5.21
N LEU A 215 10.83 4.89 5.20
CA LEU A 215 10.01 5.18 4.03
C LEU A 215 10.67 6.11 3.00
N ASP A 216 11.90 6.61 3.27
CA ASP A 216 12.61 7.62 2.49
C ASP A 216 14.14 7.40 2.42
N ASP A 217 14.59 6.14 2.51
CA ASP A 217 16.01 5.78 2.49
C ASP A 217 16.50 5.22 1.12
N GLY A 218 15.62 5.25 0.11
CA GLY A 218 15.88 4.72 -1.23
C GLY A 218 15.82 3.19 -1.29
N LYS A 219 15.26 2.53 -0.28
CA LYS A 219 15.14 1.06 -0.20
C LYS A 219 13.72 0.64 0.09
N PHE A 220 13.47 -0.61 -0.24
CA PHE A 220 12.19 -1.30 0.02
C PHE A 220 12.44 -2.59 0.79
N GLU A 221 11.48 -3.01 1.58
CA GLU A 221 11.48 -4.30 2.27
C GLU A 221 11.07 -5.39 1.28
N LEU A 222 12.01 -6.29 0.96
CA LEU A 222 11.74 -7.54 0.27
C LEU A 222 11.44 -8.63 1.29
N LEU A 223 10.24 -9.22 1.20
CA LEU A 223 9.85 -10.39 1.97
C LEU A 223 9.54 -11.54 1.00
N LEU A 224 10.24 -12.68 1.15
CA LEU A 224 9.91 -13.90 0.44
C LEU A 224 9.57 -15.01 1.42
N ILE A 225 8.46 -15.70 1.17
CA ILE A 225 8.01 -16.87 1.91
C ILE A 225 8.26 -18.09 1.06
N PRO A 226 9.23 -18.92 1.39
CA PRO A 226 9.55 -20.13 0.63
C PRO A 226 8.42 -21.16 0.74
N SER A 227 8.39 -22.10 -0.19
CA SER A 227 7.47 -23.23 -0.13
C SER A 227 7.90 -24.19 0.97
N PRO A 228 7.02 -24.49 1.96
CA PRO A 228 7.32 -25.46 3.00
C PRO A 228 7.42 -26.86 2.39
N ARG A 229 8.38 -27.64 2.82
CA ARG A 229 8.59 -29.02 2.36
C ARG A 229 7.96 -30.04 3.27
N THR A 230 7.77 -29.68 4.54
CA THR A 230 7.20 -30.53 5.59
C THR A 230 6.09 -29.79 6.34
N PRO A 231 5.16 -30.50 7.00
CA PRO A 231 4.18 -29.88 7.90
C PRO A 231 4.83 -29.05 9.02
N GLN A 232 6.03 -29.46 9.47
CA GLN A 232 6.78 -28.73 10.48
C GLN A 232 7.30 -27.39 9.95
N ASP A 233 7.78 -27.35 8.68
CA ASP A 233 8.20 -26.09 8.04
C ASP A 233 7.03 -25.13 7.95
N LEU A 234 5.85 -25.62 7.54
CA LEU A 234 4.64 -24.82 7.50
C LEU A 234 4.28 -24.24 8.86
N GLN A 235 4.30 -25.06 9.91
CA GLN A 235 4.03 -24.61 11.27
C GLN A 235 5.04 -23.54 11.72
N ASN A 236 6.33 -23.73 11.42
CA ASN A 236 7.38 -22.78 11.75
C ASN A 236 7.22 -21.45 11.01
N LEU A 237 6.86 -21.49 9.72
CA LEU A 237 6.56 -20.29 8.93
C LEU A 237 5.38 -19.50 9.52
N VAL A 238 4.31 -20.21 9.86
CA VAL A 238 3.13 -19.62 10.53
C VAL A 238 3.52 -18.89 11.80
N LEU A 239 4.23 -19.57 12.68
CA LEU A 239 4.65 -19.00 13.96
C LEU A 239 5.59 -17.80 13.75
N ALA A 240 6.50 -17.87 12.76
CA ALA A 240 7.39 -16.77 12.44
C ALA A 240 6.62 -15.52 11.96
N LEU A 241 5.63 -15.70 11.07
CA LEU A 241 4.80 -14.61 10.57
C LEU A 241 3.92 -13.99 11.66
N LEU A 242 3.28 -14.83 12.50
CA LEU A 242 2.46 -14.37 13.62
C LEU A 242 3.24 -13.58 14.65
N ASN A 243 4.48 -14.01 14.92
CA ASN A 243 5.37 -13.36 15.88
C ASN A 243 6.25 -12.26 15.26
N GLN A 244 6.05 -11.91 13.99
CA GLN A 244 6.84 -10.89 13.26
C GLN A 244 8.36 -11.19 13.28
N GLN A 245 8.73 -12.47 13.29
CA GLN A 245 10.11 -12.95 13.34
C GLN A 245 10.64 -13.20 11.92
N TYR A 246 10.87 -12.13 11.16
CA TYR A 246 11.27 -12.20 9.74
C TYR A 246 12.75 -12.60 9.53
N ASP A 247 13.56 -12.59 10.61
CA ASP A 247 14.97 -13.04 10.58
C ASP A 247 15.12 -14.55 10.81
N ARG A 248 14.00 -15.26 10.95
CA ARG A 248 14.01 -16.69 11.22
C ARG A 248 14.46 -17.47 9.99
N GLU A 249 15.24 -18.51 10.22
CA GLU A 249 15.62 -19.47 9.18
C GLU A 249 14.36 -19.93 8.41
N GLY A 250 14.42 -19.82 7.10
CA GLY A 250 13.30 -20.15 6.21
C GLY A 250 12.50 -18.96 5.68
N LEU A 251 12.74 -17.72 6.15
CA LEU A 251 12.19 -16.50 5.56
C LEU A 251 13.32 -15.68 4.95
N VAL A 252 13.04 -15.00 3.85
CA VAL A 252 13.98 -14.02 3.29
C VAL A 252 13.41 -12.62 3.55
N PHE A 253 14.13 -11.84 4.34
CA PHE A 253 13.85 -10.43 4.55
C PHE A 253 15.10 -9.61 4.21
N ARG A 254 14.98 -8.65 3.29
CA ARG A 254 16.08 -7.81 2.80
C ARG A 254 15.59 -6.39 2.57
N HIS A 255 16.49 -5.43 2.69
CA HIS A 255 16.27 -4.07 2.18
C HIS A 255 16.93 -3.98 0.81
N VAL A 256 16.17 -3.58 -0.20
CA VAL A 256 16.61 -3.62 -1.60
C VAL A 256 16.30 -2.31 -2.31
N SER A 257 17.23 -1.86 -3.15
CA SER A 257 17.06 -0.69 -4.04
C SER A 257 16.70 -1.10 -5.46
N SER A 258 17.15 -2.28 -5.87
CA SER A 258 16.94 -2.80 -7.23
C SER A 258 16.56 -4.27 -7.17
N LEU A 259 15.58 -4.63 -7.98
CA LEU A 259 15.06 -5.99 -8.04
C LEU A 259 14.77 -6.40 -9.48
N HIS A 260 15.30 -7.55 -9.89
CA HIS A 260 14.94 -8.18 -11.15
C HIS A 260 14.34 -9.57 -10.88
N LEU A 261 13.14 -9.81 -11.39
CA LEU A 261 12.40 -11.05 -11.16
C LEU A 261 12.14 -11.76 -12.48
N GLU A 262 12.56 -13.02 -12.55
CA GLU A 262 12.30 -13.93 -13.66
C GLU A 262 11.42 -15.08 -13.15
N THR A 263 10.35 -15.39 -13.89
CA THR A 263 9.51 -16.58 -13.65
C THR A 263 9.93 -17.66 -14.63
N GLN A 264 10.08 -18.87 -14.14
CA GLN A 264 10.33 -20.04 -14.98
C GLN A 264 9.01 -20.66 -15.45
#